data_81d2fc3d7f8d6383a7a907b8b25036fa
#
_entry.id   81d2fc3d7f8d6383a7a907b8b25036fa
#
_cell.length_a   1.000
_cell.length_b   1.000
_cell.length_c   1.000
_cell.angle_alpha   90.00
_cell.angle_beta   90.00
_cell.angle_gamma   90.00
#
_symmetry.space_group_name_H-M   'P 1'
#
loop_
_entity.id
_entity.type
_entity.pdbx_description
1 polymer ?
#
loop_
_entity_poly.entity_id
_entity_poly.type
_entity_poly.pdbx_seq_one_letter_code
_entity_poly.pdbx_strand_id
1 'polypeptide(L)'
;LISDMTVNQRPPRGLVRSLLLLVLLLPGLVSAQLRIEIVDGVEGAMPIAIAPLAWESRTPEPTATVSSIISANLARSGLFDPMAEADMIDRPVRPPEVRFGTWRLLKVDHLVIGRVTDAPDGFGYEIEYHLLDVLSGRVMLSQVLPVSPGDLRFGAHRVSDAIYEALIGEPGAFATRIAYVVATGQASDNPLFELVVADADGFNETAVVRNAEPILSPAWSPDGRKLAYVSFATGRSNVIVQDLYSGQNEIVSSERGINGAPAFSPDGRYLAVSLSRSGSPNIWLLDLTGAEQPRQLTQHWSISTEPAFSPDGNTVYFTSDRAGRPQIYRIDRRGGEAERVTTEGRYNARASVGPDGRRLAMIHSTGDEDYRIAVLDRETGRLSVLSDGRLDESPSFAPNGSMVLYAARRDGRGILAAASADGRVRQRLVVSEGDVREPAWSPIIR
;
A
#
# COMPACT_ATOMS: atom_id res chain seq x y z
N LEU A 1 13.37 -44.95 79.66
CA LEU A 1 13.68 -43.59 80.05
C LEU A 1 13.62 -42.69 78.83
N ILE A 2 12.65 -41.95 78.85
CA ILE A 2 12.10 -40.78 78.20
C ILE A 2 13.14 -39.71 77.90
N SER A 3 13.14 -39.12 76.74
CA SER A 3 13.42 -37.66 76.55
C SER A 3 12.82 -37.16 75.28
N ASP A 4 12.01 -36.12 75.40
CA ASP A 4 11.34 -35.32 74.40
C ASP A 4 12.31 -34.64 73.42
N MET A 5 11.94 -34.57 72.12
CA MET A 5 12.48 -33.60 71.16
C MET A 5 11.33 -33.04 70.35
N THR A 6 10.90 -31.85 70.73
CA THR A 6 10.06 -30.96 69.94
C THR A 6 10.81 -30.42 68.73
N VAL A 7 10.41 -30.74 67.53
CA VAL A 7 10.90 -30.15 66.28
C VAL A 7 10.02 -29.00 65.86
N ASN A 8 10.59 -27.81 65.96
CA ASN A 8 10.01 -26.56 65.51
C ASN A 8 10.28 -26.38 64.01
N GLN A 9 9.28 -26.60 63.17
CA GLN A 9 9.37 -26.39 61.72
C GLN A 9 8.96 -24.95 61.37
N ARG A 10 9.92 -24.11 60.97
CA ARG A 10 9.68 -22.85 60.30
C ARG A 10 9.61 -23.10 58.80
N PRO A 11 8.63 -22.53 58.01
CA PRO A 11 8.59 -22.70 56.59
C PRO A 11 9.69 -21.89 55.87
N PRO A 12 10.22 -22.37 54.74
CA PRO A 12 11.31 -21.69 54.03
C PRO A 12 10.80 -20.41 53.34
N ARG A 13 11.39 -19.28 53.70
CA ARG A 13 11.11 -17.94 53.15
C ARG A 13 11.65 -17.72 51.72
N GLY A 14 12.07 -18.75 51.00
CA GLY A 14 12.71 -18.67 49.68
C GLY A 14 11.81 -18.71 48.47
N LEU A 15 10.59 -19.25 48.55
CA LEU A 15 9.73 -19.52 47.35
C LEU A 15 8.90 -18.33 46.86
N VAL A 16 8.67 -17.31 47.71
CA VAL A 16 7.83 -16.14 47.33
C VAL A 16 8.59 -15.09 46.53
N ARG A 17 9.93 -15.03 46.67
CA ARG A 17 10.78 -14.07 45.92
C ARG A 17 11.07 -14.49 44.48
N SER A 18 11.04 -15.80 44.19
CA SER A 18 11.28 -16.29 42.81
C SER A 18 10.04 -16.21 41.90
N LEU A 19 8.85 -16.12 42.47
CA LEU A 19 7.63 -15.98 41.64
C LEU A 19 7.35 -14.54 41.20
N LEU A 20 7.87 -13.54 41.91
CA LEU A 20 7.71 -12.13 41.56
C LEU A 20 8.72 -11.67 40.49
N LEU A 21 9.81 -12.40 40.24
CA LEU A 21 10.79 -12.08 39.20
C LEU A 21 10.44 -12.70 37.83
N LEU A 22 9.51 -13.69 37.80
CA LEU A 22 9.14 -14.37 36.56
C LEU A 22 8.02 -13.61 35.79
N VAL A 23 7.32 -12.68 36.42
CA VAL A 23 6.25 -11.88 35.79
C VAL A 23 6.82 -10.65 35.03
N LEU A 24 8.10 -10.29 35.25
CA LEU A 24 8.73 -9.11 34.63
C LEU A 24 9.51 -9.42 33.34
N LEU A 25 9.45 -10.67 32.84
CA LEU A 25 10.13 -11.10 31.61
C LEU A 25 9.14 -11.64 30.55
N LEU A 26 7.90 -11.18 30.54
CA LEU A 26 7.09 -11.29 29.35
C LEU A 26 7.61 -10.23 28.35
N PRO A 27 8.21 -10.63 27.21
CA PRO A 27 8.47 -9.69 26.15
C PRO A 27 7.11 -9.13 25.76
N GLY A 28 6.92 -7.81 25.98
CA GLY A 28 5.79 -7.12 25.37
C GLY A 28 5.84 -7.46 23.90
N LEU A 29 4.75 -7.98 23.35
CA LEU A 29 4.55 -8.08 21.91
C LEU A 29 4.62 -6.64 21.40
N VAL A 30 5.83 -6.20 21.02
CA VAL A 30 6.02 -4.99 20.23
C VAL A 30 5.41 -5.32 18.90
N SER A 31 4.15 -4.92 18.71
CA SER A 31 3.54 -4.90 17.40
C SER A 31 4.41 -3.98 16.56
N ALA A 32 5.04 -4.52 15.54
CA ALA A 32 5.80 -3.78 14.57
C ALA A 32 4.86 -2.83 13.86
N GLN A 33 4.89 -1.55 14.23
CA GLN A 33 4.02 -0.54 13.66
C GLN A 33 4.81 0.19 12.57
N LEU A 34 4.32 0.11 11.35
CA LEU A 34 4.86 0.84 10.21
C LEU A 34 4.71 2.35 10.49
N ARG A 35 5.82 3.08 10.41
CA ARG A 35 5.84 4.52 10.66
C ARG A 35 6.10 5.27 9.37
N ILE A 36 5.21 6.22 9.03
CA ILE A 36 5.38 7.09 7.86
C ILE A 36 6.18 8.33 8.28
N GLU A 37 7.26 8.61 7.56
CA GLU A 37 8.05 9.82 7.66
C GLU A 37 7.92 10.60 6.35
N ILE A 38 7.38 11.83 6.42
CA ILE A 38 7.37 12.76 5.28
C ILE A 38 8.76 13.37 5.19
N VAL A 39 9.45 13.19 4.07
CA VAL A 39 10.83 13.65 3.86
C VAL A 39 10.85 15.03 3.24
N ASP A 40 9.95 15.30 2.28
CA ASP A 40 9.81 16.58 1.60
C ASP A 40 8.34 16.99 1.60
N GLY A 41 8.04 18.25 2.01
CA GLY A 41 6.71 18.85 2.01
C GLY A 41 6.54 19.82 0.84
N VAL A 42 5.30 20.15 0.48
CA VAL A 42 4.97 21.07 -0.61
C VAL A 42 4.89 22.51 -0.08
N GLU A 43 5.66 23.44 -0.65
CA GLU A 43 5.37 24.86 -0.49
C GLU A 43 3.98 25.16 -1.08
N GLY A 44 3.08 25.75 -0.26
CA GLY A 44 1.72 26.09 -0.68
C GLY A 44 0.68 24.99 -0.45
N ALA A 45 0.94 24.02 0.44
CA ALA A 45 -0.07 23.09 0.92
C ALA A 45 -1.27 23.84 1.53
N MET A 46 -2.49 23.33 1.27
CA MET A 46 -3.75 23.97 1.66
C MET A 46 -3.96 23.87 3.18
N PRO A 47 -4.04 25.01 3.91
CA PRO A 47 -4.29 24.99 5.34
C PRO A 47 -5.68 24.41 5.67
N ILE A 48 -5.71 23.38 6.48
CA ILE A 48 -6.94 22.71 6.91
C ILE A 48 -6.91 22.42 8.41
N ALA A 49 -8.03 22.55 9.10
CA ALA A 49 -8.19 22.10 10.47
C ALA A 49 -9.13 20.90 10.51
N ILE A 50 -8.72 19.84 11.21
CA ILE A 50 -9.56 18.69 11.51
C ILE A 50 -9.83 18.74 13.02
N ALA A 51 -10.96 19.36 13.42
CA ALA A 51 -11.34 19.42 14.82
C ALA A 51 -11.53 17.99 15.36
N PRO A 52 -11.17 17.72 16.62
CA PRO A 52 -11.48 16.45 17.24
C PRO A 52 -12.97 16.13 17.08
N LEU A 53 -13.31 15.03 16.43
CA LEU A 53 -14.68 14.56 16.31
C LEU A 53 -15.17 14.14 17.69
N ALA A 54 -16.36 14.61 18.10
CA ALA A 54 -16.92 14.25 19.39
C ALA A 54 -17.20 12.74 19.46
N TRP A 55 -16.66 12.07 20.48
CA TRP A 55 -16.93 10.66 20.72
C TRP A 55 -18.18 10.52 21.59
N GLU A 56 -19.30 10.17 20.98
CA GLU A 56 -20.62 10.02 21.63
C GLU A 56 -21.06 8.53 21.71
N SER A 57 -20.09 7.58 21.60
CA SER A 57 -20.36 6.15 21.75
C SER A 57 -20.23 5.68 23.20
N ARG A 58 -20.87 4.55 23.50
CA ARG A 58 -20.80 3.88 24.83
C ARG A 58 -19.46 3.14 25.01
N THR A 59 -18.72 2.87 23.93
CA THR A 59 -17.41 2.24 23.99
C THR A 59 -16.32 3.29 24.22
N PRO A 60 -15.17 2.93 24.81
CA PRO A 60 -14.04 3.84 24.92
C PRO A 60 -13.55 4.30 23.54
N GLU A 61 -13.16 5.57 23.44
CA GLU A 61 -12.56 6.10 22.23
C GLU A 61 -11.21 5.40 21.95
N PRO A 62 -10.95 4.96 20.71
CA PRO A 62 -9.65 4.39 20.34
C PRO A 62 -8.51 5.40 20.47
N THR A 63 -7.30 4.93 20.81
CA THR A 63 -6.10 5.77 20.92
C THR A 63 -5.80 6.50 19.61
N ALA A 64 -5.98 5.83 18.46
CA ALA A 64 -5.96 6.47 17.15
C ALA A 64 -7.38 6.94 16.82
N THR A 65 -7.66 8.22 17.07
CA THR A 65 -8.97 8.81 16.83
C THR A 65 -9.26 8.97 15.34
N VAL A 66 -10.53 9.03 14.97
CA VAL A 66 -10.95 9.29 13.57
C VAL A 66 -10.32 10.57 13.04
N SER A 67 -10.32 11.64 13.84
CA SER A 67 -9.72 12.94 13.49
C SER A 67 -8.22 12.84 13.25
N SER A 68 -7.48 12.10 14.09
CA SER A 68 -6.04 11.93 13.95
C SER A 68 -5.67 11.15 12.68
N ILE A 69 -6.47 10.15 12.31
CA ILE A 69 -6.29 9.38 11.08
C ILE A 69 -6.57 10.26 9.86
N ILE A 70 -7.65 11.05 9.86
CA ILE A 70 -7.97 12.00 8.77
C ILE A 70 -6.85 13.02 8.61
N SER A 71 -6.37 13.61 9.70
CA SER A 71 -5.26 14.57 9.69
C SER A 71 -4.00 13.95 9.09
N ALA A 72 -3.60 12.77 9.53
CA ALA A 72 -2.44 12.05 9.02
C ALA A 72 -2.57 11.70 7.52
N ASN A 73 -3.76 11.29 7.08
CA ASN A 73 -4.03 10.99 5.66
C ASN A 73 -3.86 12.23 4.78
N LEU A 74 -4.48 13.34 5.15
CA LEU A 74 -4.42 14.56 4.38
C LEU A 74 -2.99 15.12 4.35
N ALA A 75 -2.28 15.12 5.49
CA ALA A 75 -0.87 15.52 5.56
C ALA A 75 0.01 14.70 4.61
N ARG A 76 -0.15 13.37 4.61
CA ARG A 76 0.69 12.52 3.77
C ARG A 76 0.42 12.65 2.27
N SER A 77 -0.73 13.20 1.83
CA SER A 77 -0.92 13.54 0.42
C SER A 77 0.03 14.66 -0.04
N GLY A 78 0.55 15.45 0.90
CA GLY A 78 1.38 16.62 0.64
C GLY A 78 0.62 17.81 0.05
N LEU A 79 -0.69 17.71 -0.16
CA LEU A 79 -1.53 18.76 -0.68
C LEU A 79 -2.17 19.61 0.42
N PHE A 80 -2.18 19.10 1.65
CA PHE A 80 -2.79 19.76 2.80
C PHE A 80 -1.79 19.97 3.92
N ASP A 81 -1.98 21.06 4.66
CA ASP A 81 -1.27 21.39 5.90
C ASP A 81 -2.24 21.38 7.08
N PRO A 82 -2.45 20.21 7.72
CA PRO A 82 -3.36 20.09 8.84
C PRO A 82 -2.83 20.82 10.07
N MET A 83 -3.65 21.74 10.62
CA MET A 83 -3.36 22.41 11.87
C MET A 83 -3.18 21.42 13.01
N ALA A 84 -2.15 21.60 13.84
CA ALA A 84 -1.98 20.79 15.04
C ALA A 84 -3.14 20.97 16.02
N GLU A 85 -3.65 19.89 16.63
CA GLU A 85 -4.78 19.94 17.55
C GLU A 85 -4.52 20.89 18.74
N ALA A 86 -3.28 20.98 19.21
CA ALA A 86 -2.88 21.86 20.31
C ALA A 86 -3.06 23.37 19.99
N ASP A 87 -3.06 23.72 18.70
CA ASP A 87 -3.21 25.13 18.25
C ASP A 87 -4.69 25.50 18.02
N MET A 88 -5.60 24.54 18.13
CA MET A 88 -7.04 24.76 17.97
C MET A 88 -7.63 25.35 19.23
N ILE A 89 -8.24 26.54 19.11
CA ILE A 89 -8.87 27.27 20.24
C ILE A 89 -10.37 27.00 20.37
N ASP A 90 -10.97 26.26 19.43
CA ASP A 90 -12.38 25.91 19.40
C ASP A 90 -12.56 24.50 18.86
N ARG A 91 -13.59 23.80 19.35
CA ARG A 91 -13.87 22.39 18.97
C ARG A 91 -15.36 22.24 18.63
N PRO A 92 -15.85 22.89 17.58
CA PRO A 92 -17.25 22.77 17.17
C PRO A 92 -17.53 21.35 16.65
N VAL A 93 -18.72 20.84 16.93
CA VAL A 93 -19.19 19.52 16.49
C VAL A 93 -20.19 19.66 15.34
N ARG A 94 -20.97 20.75 15.33
CA ARG A 94 -22.04 21.01 14.35
C ARG A 94 -21.83 22.35 13.64
N PRO A 95 -22.25 22.48 12.36
CA PRO A 95 -22.05 23.73 11.60
C PRO A 95 -22.53 25.00 12.28
N PRO A 96 -23.68 25.03 13.00
CA PRO A 96 -24.14 26.26 13.71
C PRO A 96 -23.22 26.70 14.87
N GLU A 97 -22.37 25.83 15.38
CA GLU A 97 -21.45 26.12 16.49
C GLU A 97 -20.16 26.81 16.00
N VAL A 98 -19.91 26.81 14.69
CA VAL A 98 -18.66 27.30 14.10
C VAL A 98 -18.59 28.81 14.14
N ARG A 99 -17.58 29.32 14.85
CA ARG A 99 -17.22 30.74 14.86
C ARG A 99 -16.18 31.03 13.78
N PHE A 100 -16.61 31.22 12.54
CA PHE A 100 -15.74 31.40 11.37
C PHE A 100 -14.69 32.50 11.54
N GLY A 101 -15.01 33.57 12.29
CA GLY A 101 -14.04 34.65 12.58
C GLY A 101 -12.78 34.14 13.29
N THR A 102 -12.94 33.20 14.21
CA THR A 102 -11.83 32.55 14.94
C THR A 102 -10.91 31.78 13.98
N TRP A 103 -11.49 30.95 13.13
CA TRP A 103 -10.73 30.13 12.19
C TRP A 103 -10.02 30.95 11.11
N ARG A 104 -10.62 32.08 10.66
CA ARG A 104 -9.95 33.02 9.75
C ARG A 104 -8.71 33.65 10.38
N LEU A 105 -8.75 34.01 11.67
CA LEU A 105 -7.58 34.52 12.40
C LEU A 105 -6.45 33.48 12.49
N LEU A 106 -6.79 32.20 12.55
CA LEU A 106 -5.84 31.07 12.53
C LEU A 106 -5.32 30.75 11.12
N LYS A 107 -5.77 31.48 10.08
CA LYS A 107 -5.40 31.27 8.66
C LYS A 107 -5.72 29.85 8.14
N VAL A 108 -6.83 29.29 8.57
CA VAL A 108 -7.36 28.02 8.11
C VAL A 108 -8.32 28.30 6.95
N ASP A 109 -8.14 27.62 5.84
CA ASP A 109 -9.01 27.74 4.67
C ASP A 109 -10.23 26.81 4.77
N HIS A 110 -10.01 25.60 5.30
CA HIS A 110 -11.05 24.58 5.41
C HIS A 110 -11.08 24.00 6.82
N LEU A 111 -12.29 23.66 7.29
CA LEU A 111 -12.52 23.08 8.62
C LEU A 111 -13.34 21.79 8.49
N VAL A 112 -12.87 20.71 9.10
CA VAL A 112 -13.59 19.45 9.26
C VAL A 112 -14.05 19.35 10.70
N ILE A 113 -15.36 19.09 10.91
CA ILE A 113 -15.99 18.90 12.22
C ILE A 113 -16.90 17.68 12.16
N GLY A 114 -17.29 17.15 13.30
CA GLY A 114 -18.23 16.04 13.34
C GLY A 114 -18.24 15.27 14.66
N ARG A 115 -18.81 14.09 14.61
CA ARG A 115 -18.93 13.18 15.76
C ARG A 115 -18.98 11.72 15.32
N VAL A 116 -18.72 10.84 16.26
CA VAL A 116 -18.89 9.40 16.15
C VAL A 116 -19.93 8.95 17.16
N THR A 117 -20.98 8.29 16.70
CA THR A 117 -22.07 7.75 17.52
C THR A 117 -22.18 6.24 17.33
N ASP A 118 -22.88 5.56 18.26
CA ASP A 118 -23.27 4.17 18.02
C ASP A 118 -24.26 4.10 16.85
N ALA A 119 -24.13 3.09 15.99
CA ALA A 119 -25.11 2.85 14.94
C ALA A 119 -26.52 2.57 15.52
N PRO A 120 -27.61 3.00 14.84
CA PRO A 120 -28.99 2.85 15.36
C PRO A 120 -29.40 1.40 15.61
N ASP A 121 -28.85 0.45 14.87
CA ASP A 121 -29.07 -0.99 15.05
C ASP A 121 -28.24 -1.60 16.19
N GLY A 122 -27.38 -0.79 16.83
CA GLY A 122 -26.49 -1.19 17.91
C GLY A 122 -25.27 -1.99 17.45
N PHE A 123 -25.03 -2.09 16.13
CA PHE A 123 -23.90 -2.83 15.59
C PHE A 123 -22.97 -1.92 14.77
N GLY A 124 -21.98 -1.36 15.44
CA GLY A 124 -20.98 -0.47 14.83
C GLY A 124 -21.18 0.99 15.18
N TYR A 125 -20.72 1.86 14.28
CA TYR A 125 -20.68 3.30 14.49
C TYR A 125 -21.24 4.05 13.29
N GLU A 126 -21.63 5.30 13.50
CA GLU A 126 -21.87 6.30 12.47
C GLU A 126 -20.85 7.44 12.64
N ILE A 127 -20.11 7.74 11.57
CA ILE A 127 -19.23 8.91 11.50
C ILE A 127 -20.00 10.02 10.79
N GLU A 128 -20.53 10.99 11.55
CA GLU A 128 -21.09 12.22 11.00
C GLU A 128 -19.98 13.25 10.85
N TYR A 129 -19.81 13.80 9.65
CA TYR A 129 -18.79 14.80 9.40
C TYR A 129 -19.23 15.87 8.41
N HIS A 130 -18.65 17.06 8.57
CA HIS A 130 -18.90 18.22 7.74
C HIS A 130 -17.56 18.85 7.33
N LEU A 131 -17.43 19.19 6.06
CA LEU A 131 -16.35 20.02 5.53
C LEU A 131 -16.90 21.42 5.27
N LEU A 132 -16.24 22.44 5.81
CA LEU A 132 -16.66 23.83 5.69
C LEU A 132 -15.55 24.65 5.05
N ASP A 133 -15.96 25.56 4.17
CA ASP A 133 -15.12 26.65 3.66
C ASP A 133 -15.15 27.80 4.69
N VAL A 134 -14.01 28.10 5.27
CA VAL A 134 -13.89 29.08 6.37
C VAL A 134 -14.07 30.52 5.86
N LEU A 135 -13.64 30.80 4.61
CA LEU A 135 -13.75 32.13 4.03
C LEU A 135 -15.20 32.49 3.72
N SER A 136 -15.91 31.60 3.01
CA SER A 136 -17.31 31.86 2.64
C SER A 136 -18.31 31.51 3.76
N GLY A 137 -17.90 30.75 4.76
CA GLY A 137 -18.76 30.26 5.84
C GLY A 137 -19.77 29.20 5.39
N ARG A 138 -19.54 28.51 4.26
CA ARG A 138 -20.46 27.50 3.70
C ARG A 138 -20.04 26.08 4.04
N VAL A 139 -21.02 25.21 4.22
CA VAL A 139 -20.81 23.77 4.26
C VAL A 139 -20.62 23.27 2.83
N MET A 140 -19.47 22.66 2.56
CA MET A 140 -19.12 22.06 1.26
C MET A 140 -19.59 20.60 1.18
N LEU A 141 -19.44 19.85 2.27
CA LEU A 141 -19.79 18.45 2.36
C LEU A 141 -20.42 18.16 3.72
N SER A 142 -21.47 17.35 3.77
CA SER A 142 -22.12 16.89 5.00
C SER A 142 -22.62 15.47 4.77
N GLN A 143 -22.08 14.52 5.51
CA GLN A 143 -22.39 13.09 5.33
C GLN A 143 -22.39 12.34 6.67
N VAL A 144 -23.09 11.22 6.67
CA VAL A 144 -23.03 10.20 7.73
C VAL A 144 -22.58 8.90 7.10
N LEU A 145 -21.49 8.36 7.63
CA LEU A 145 -20.89 7.12 7.15
C LEU A 145 -21.09 6.02 8.19
N PRO A 146 -21.91 4.99 7.91
CA PRO A 146 -21.99 3.81 8.76
C PRO A 146 -20.72 2.96 8.61
N VAL A 147 -20.19 2.45 9.72
CA VAL A 147 -19.00 1.60 9.77
C VAL A 147 -19.19 0.46 10.76
N SER A 148 -18.70 -0.73 10.42
CA SER A 148 -18.69 -1.88 11.32
C SER A 148 -17.72 -1.66 12.50
N PRO A 149 -17.88 -2.37 13.62
CA PRO A 149 -17.04 -2.15 14.82
C PRO A 149 -15.53 -2.28 14.57
N GLY A 150 -15.12 -3.22 13.69
CA GLY A 150 -13.71 -3.44 13.31
C GLY A 150 -13.17 -2.49 12.25
N ASP A 151 -14.04 -1.72 11.59
CA ASP A 151 -13.71 -0.95 10.37
C ASP A 151 -13.63 0.57 10.62
N LEU A 152 -13.62 1.00 11.90
CA LEU A 152 -13.62 2.44 12.22
C LEU A 152 -12.44 3.18 11.58
N ARG A 153 -11.25 2.54 11.55
CA ARG A 153 -10.07 3.08 10.88
C ARG A 153 -10.29 3.21 9.36
N PHE A 154 -10.82 2.16 8.74
CA PHE A 154 -11.17 2.20 7.32
C PHE A 154 -12.24 3.25 7.01
N GLY A 155 -13.20 3.45 7.93
CA GLY A 155 -14.17 4.55 7.87
C GLY A 155 -13.49 5.92 7.86
N ALA A 156 -12.48 6.15 8.71
CA ALA A 156 -11.70 7.39 8.72
C ALA A 156 -10.94 7.61 7.40
N HIS A 157 -10.42 6.54 6.77
CA HIS A 157 -9.81 6.63 5.44
C HIS A 157 -10.85 7.02 4.37
N ARG A 158 -12.08 6.47 4.42
CA ARG A 158 -13.16 6.85 3.48
C ARG A 158 -13.60 8.31 3.68
N VAL A 159 -13.64 8.81 4.91
CA VAL A 159 -13.88 10.23 5.18
C VAL A 159 -12.77 11.09 4.57
N SER A 160 -11.50 10.66 4.70
CA SER A 160 -10.37 11.35 4.08
C SER A 160 -10.48 11.38 2.56
N ASP A 161 -10.91 10.28 1.93
CA ASP A 161 -11.12 10.20 0.47
C ASP A 161 -12.21 11.19 0.03
N ALA A 162 -13.32 11.28 0.76
CA ALA A 162 -14.41 12.20 0.44
C ALA A 162 -14.00 13.67 0.60
N ILE A 163 -13.21 14.00 1.63
CA ILE A 163 -12.66 15.34 1.83
C ILE A 163 -11.67 15.68 0.70
N TYR A 164 -10.78 14.75 0.37
CA TYR A 164 -9.81 14.91 -0.72
C TYR A 164 -10.53 15.17 -2.04
N GLU A 165 -11.53 14.36 -2.38
CA GLU A 165 -12.31 14.51 -3.62
C GLU A 165 -13.07 15.85 -3.67
N ALA A 166 -13.67 16.27 -2.55
CA ALA A 166 -14.38 17.54 -2.47
C ALA A 166 -13.48 18.77 -2.68
N LEU A 167 -12.21 18.70 -2.29
CA LEU A 167 -11.25 19.81 -2.37
C LEU A 167 -10.37 19.77 -3.62
N ILE A 168 -10.03 18.60 -4.11
CA ILE A 168 -9.10 18.41 -5.24
C ILE A 168 -9.85 18.10 -6.55
N GLY A 169 -11.05 17.51 -6.47
CA GLY A 169 -11.85 17.09 -7.62
C GLY A 169 -11.48 15.71 -8.19
N GLU A 170 -10.55 15.00 -7.54
CA GLU A 170 -10.13 13.65 -7.91
C GLU A 170 -10.38 12.69 -6.73
N PRO A 171 -10.70 11.40 -6.99
CA PRO A 171 -10.90 10.43 -5.91
C PRO A 171 -9.68 10.33 -4.98
N GLY A 172 -9.89 10.16 -3.69
CA GLY A 172 -8.84 9.80 -2.76
C GLY A 172 -8.37 8.35 -2.95
N ALA A 173 -7.25 8.00 -2.32
CA ALA A 173 -6.70 6.64 -2.31
C ALA A 173 -6.27 6.20 -0.90
N PHE A 174 -6.87 6.79 0.14
CA PHE A 174 -6.55 6.46 1.53
C PHE A 174 -7.22 5.15 1.98
N ALA A 175 -8.48 4.91 1.56
CA ALA A 175 -9.20 3.67 1.80
C ALA A 175 -8.81 2.56 0.82
N THR A 176 -7.51 2.30 0.72
CA THR A 176 -6.91 1.27 -0.13
C THR A 176 -5.93 0.42 0.67
N ARG A 177 -5.39 -0.62 0.06
CA ARG A 177 -4.40 -1.52 0.69
C ARG A 177 -3.12 -1.55 -0.12
N ILE A 178 -2.06 -2.02 0.52
CA ILE A 178 -0.79 -2.35 -0.13
C ILE A 178 -0.46 -3.81 0.15
N ALA A 179 0.16 -4.48 -0.83
CA ALA A 179 0.77 -5.80 -0.65
C ALA A 179 2.28 -5.65 -0.85
N TYR A 180 3.08 -6.39 -0.07
CA TYR A 180 4.53 -6.39 -0.19
C TYR A 180 5.11 -7.67 0.39
N VAL A 181 6.35 -7.97 0.04
CA VAL A 181 7.07 -9.12 0.57
C VAL A 181 8.05 -8.67 1.65
N VAL A 182 8.01 -9.34 2.78
CA VAL A 182 9.01 -9.19 3.86
C VAL A 182 9.89 -10.42 3.87
N ALA A 183 11.20 -10.23 3.80
CA ALA A 183 12.17 -11.29 3.89
C ALA A 183 13.01 -11.14 5.16
N THR A 184 13.00 -12.17 6.01
CA THR A 184 13.78 -12.22 7.25
C THR A 184 14.70 -13.43 7.24
N GLY A 185 15.78 -13.39 8.04
CA GLY A 185 16.67 -14.53 8.20
C GLY A 185 17.41 -14.99 6.94
N GLN A 186 17.54 -14.15 5.91
CA GLN A 186 18.17 -14.54 4.63
C GLN A 186 19.63 -15.00 4.77
N ALA A 187 20.35 -14.53 5.79
CA ALA A 187 21.70 -14.94 6.10
C ALA A 187 21.78 -16.13 7.09
N SER A 188 20.65 -16.69 7.50
CA SER A 188 20.54 -17.80 8.43
C SER A 188 20.08 -19.07 7.71
N ASP A 189 20.13 -20.21 8.43
CA ASP A 189 19.62 -21.50 7.93
C ASP A 189 18.07 -21.57 7.88
N ASN A 190 17.40 -20.52 8.35
CA ASN A 190 15.92 -20.46 8.38
C ASN A 190 15.42 -19.13 7.76
N PRO A 191 15.52 -18.97 6.43
CA PRO A 191 14.91 -17.83 5.77
C PRO A 191 13.38 -17.91 5.86
N LEU A 192 12.75 -16.75 6.02
CA LEU A 192 11.29 -16.63 6.00
C LEU A 192 10.91 -15.51 5.04
N PHE A 193 9.98 -15.81 4.14
CA PHE A 193 9.36 -14.87 3.22
C PHE A 193 7.87 -14.80 3.52
N GLU A 194 7.39 -13.59 3.73
CA GLU A 194 5.99 -13.33 4.01
C GLU A 194 5.41 -12.40 2.95
N LEU A 195 4.28 -12.78 2.36
CA LEU A 195 3.45 -11.85 1.59
C LEU A 195 2.50 -11.18 2.57
N VAL A 196 2.66 -9.88 2.75
CA VAL A 196 1.93 -9.07 3.71
C VAL A 196 0.95 -8.18 2.98
N VAL A 197 -0.25 -8.02 3.54
CA VAL A 197 -1.25 -7.03 3.15
C VAL A 197 -1.45 -6.07 4.32
N ALA A 198 -1.45 -4.78 4.05
CA ALA A 198 -1.69 -3.72 5.03
C ALA A 198 -2.60 -2.64 4.46
N ASP A 199 -3.14 -1.76 5.30
CA ASP A 199 -3.76 -0.51 4.87
C ASP A 199 -2.72 0.37 4.14
N ALA A 200 -3.15 1.28 3.30
CA ALA A 200 -2.24 2.13 2.51
C ALA A 200 -1.33 3.03 3.36
N ASP A 201 -1.63 3.19 4.65
CA ASP A 201 -0.79 3.89 5.63
C ASP A 201 0.08 2.93 6.46
N GLY A 202 0.05 1.65 6.14
CA GLY A 202 0.87 0.62 6.76
C GLY A 202 0.32 0.01 8.04
N PHE A 203 -0.90 0.37 8.45
CA PHE A 203 -1.54 -0.29 9.59
C PHE A 203 -2.19 -1.62 9.18
N ASN A 204 -2.63 -2.40 10.19
CA ASN A 204 -3.35 -3.67 10.01
C ASN A 204 -2.57 -4.69 9.15
N GLU A 205 -1.25 -4.74 9.31
CA GLU A 205 -0.40 -5.73 8.63
C GLU A 205 -0.86 -7.16 8.91
N THR A 206 -1.08 -7.90 7.83
CA THR A 206 -1.48 -9.31 7.90
C THR A 206 -0.66 -10.11 6.91
N ALA A 207 0.11 -11.09 7.38
CA ALA A 207 0.80 -12.04 6.52
C ALA A 207 -0.20 -13.04 5.95
N VAL A 208 -0.45 -12.96 4.64
CA VAL A 208 -1.40 -13.82 3.93
C VAL A 208 -0.75 -15.10 3.39
N VAL A 209 0.59 -15.08 3.21
CA VAL A 209 1.39 -16.23 2.83
C VAL A 209 2.69 -16.22 3.62
N ARG A 210 3.16 -17.41 4.04
CA ARG A 210 4.46 -17.61 4.70
C ARG A 210 5.16 -18.81 4.08
N ASN A 211 6.40 -18.62 3.62
CA ASN A 211 7.22 -19.68 3.04
C ASN A 211 8.68 -19.57 3.48
N ALA A 212 9.39 -20.70 3.52
CA ALA A 212 10.85 -20.71 3.62
C ALA A 212 11.53 -20.31 2.30
N GLU A 213 10.81 -20.44 1.19
CA GLU A 213 11.29 -20.11 -0.17
C GLU A 213 10.73 -18.78 -0.65
N PRO A 214 11.41 -18.10 -1.59
CA PRO A 214 11.03 -16.78 -2.06
C PRO A 214 9.58 -16.67 -2.56
N ILE A 215 9.00 -15.50 -2.28
CA ILE A 215 7.74 -15.02 -2.84
C ILE A 215 8.07 -13.75 -3.63
N LEU A 216 7.56 -13.63 -4.87
CA LEU A 216 7.87 -12.49 -5.75
C LEU A 216 6.61 -11.98 -6.47
N SER A 217 6.69 -10.74 -6.93
CA SER A 217 5.78 -10.12 -7.90
C SER A 217 4.28 -10.22 -7.52
N PRO A 218 3.87 -9.76 -6.32
CA PRO A 218 2.46 -9.70 -6.00
C PRO A 218 1.73 -8.74 -6.93
N ALA A 219 0.53 -9.12 -7.35
CA ALA A 219 -0.36 -8.33 -8.19
C ALA A 219 -1.81 -8.47 -7.73
N TRP A 220 -2.50 -7.35 -7.58
CA TRP A 220 -3.90 -7.31 -7.15
C TRP A 220 -4.86 -7.63 -8.30
N SER A 221 -5.93 -8.37 -8.01
CA SER A 221 -7.09 -8.43 -8.90
C SER A 221 -7.83 -7.07 -8.92
N PRO A 222 -8.54 -6.73 -10.03
CA PRO A 222 -9.21 -5.43 -10.17
C PRO A 222 -10.28 -5.15 -9.10
N ASP A 223 -10.84 -6.18 -8.48
CA ASP A 223 -11.82 -6.09 -7.41
C ASP A 223 -11.18 -6.03 -5.99
N GLY A 224 -9.84 -6.09 -5.91
CA GLY A 224 -9.11 -6.07 -4.65
C GLY A 224 -9.29 -7.31 -3.77
N ARG A 225 -9.90 -8.40 -4.30
CA ARG A 225 -10.21 -9.61 -3.53
C ARG A 225 -9.13 -10.68 -3.60
N LYS A 226 -8.33 -10.68 -4.67
CA LYS A 226 -7.32 -11.70 -4.91
C LYS A 226 -5.94 -11.09 -5.09
N LEU A 227 -4.92 -11.88 -4.77
CA LEU A 227 -3.53 -11.63 -5.12
C LEU A 227 -3.00 -12.75 -6.01
N ALA A 228 -2.38 -12.39 -7.12
CA ALA A 228 -1.49 -13.27 -7.85
C ALA A 228 -0.05 -13.02 -7.37
N TYR A 229 0.74 -14.09 -7.26
CA TYR A 229 2.14 -13.98 -6.87
C TYR A 229 2.94 -15.18 -7.39
N VAL A 230 4.26 -15.06 -7.39
CA VAL A 230 5.18 -16.16 -7.70
C VAL A 230 5.65 -16.80 -6.40
N SER A 231 5.59 -18.12 -6.31
CA SER A 231 6.08 -18.89 -5.17
C SER A 231 7.08 -19.95 -5.61
N PHE A 232 8.14 -20.11 -4.84
CA PHE A 232 9.14 -21.17 -5.02
C PHE A 232 8.98 -22.35 -4.04
N ALA A 233 7.90 -22.40 -3.27
CA ALA A 233 7.66 -23.42 -2.24
C ALA A 233 7.75 -24.87 -2.73
N THR A 234 7.61 -25.13 -4.03
CA THR A 234 7.75 -26.50 -4.62
C THR A 234 9.13 -26.77 -5.23
N GLY A 235 10.12 -25.90 -4.98
CA GLY A 235 11.47 -25.96 -5.57
C GLY A 235 11.56 -25.41 -6.99
N ARG A 236 10.46 -24.88 -7.55
CA ARG A 236 10.41 -24.17 -8.85
C ARG A 236 9.40 -23.04 -8.79
N SER A 237 9.52 -22.07 -9.73
CA SER A 237 8.56 -20.96 -9.79
C SER A 237 7.18 -21.45 -10.22
N ASN A 238 6.15 -21.07 -9.46
CA ASN A 238 4.74 -21.25 -9.80
C ASN A 238 4.05 -19.90 -9.68
N VAL A 239 3.09 -19.63 -10.56
CA VAL A 239 2.17 -18.50 -10.40
C VAL A 239 0.93 -19.00 -9.67
N ILE A 240 0.63 -18.37 -8.56
CA ILE A 240 -0.51 -18.69 -7.68
C ILE A 240 -1.47 -17.52 -7.66
N VAL A 241 -2.77 -17.80 -7.66
CA VAL A 241 -3.84 -16.83 -7.38
C VAL A 241 -4.50 -17.23 -6.07
N GLN A 242 -4.53 -16.32 -5.11
CA GLN A 242 -5.11 -16.52 -3.78
C GLN A 242 -6.26 -15.55 -3.52
N ASP A 243 -7.38 -16.07 -3.06
CA ASP A 243 -8.50 -15.27 -2.53
C ASP A 243 -8.20 -14.87 -1.09
N LEU A 244 -8.23 -13.58 -0.78
CA LEU A 244 -7.84 -13.03 0.52
C LEU A 244 -8.90 -13.22 1.61
N TYR A 245 -10.15 -13.47 1.23
CA TYR A 245 -11.24 -13.66 2.18
C TYR A 245 -11.42 -15.12 2.58
N SER A 246 -11.36 -16.04 1.61
CA SER A 246 -11.47 -17.46 1.87
C SER A 246 -10.13 -18.14 2.21
N GLY A 247 -9.00 -17.51 1.87
CA GLY A 247 -7.66 -18.09 1.98
C GLY A 247 -7.37 -19.18 0.94
N GLN A 248 -8.33 -19.49 0.05
CA GLN A 248 -8.14 -20.48 -1.01
C GLN A 248 -7.14 -19.97 -2.05
N ASN A 249 -6.27 -20.86 -2.50
CA ASN A 249 -5.29 -20.57 -3.54
C ASN A 249 -5.31 -21.62 -4.65
N GLU A 250 -4.91 -21.20 -5.85
CA GLU A 250 -4.84 -22.04 -7.04
C GLU A 250 -3.52 -21.78 -7.77
N ILE A 251 -2.83 -22.84 -8.18
CA ILE A 251 -1.66 -22.75 -9.06
C ILE A 251 -2.18 -22.60 -10.49
N VAL A 252 -2.09 -21.39 -11.04
CA VAL A 252 -2.58 -21.09 -12.40
C VAL A 252 -1.51 -21.30 -13.47
N SER A 253 -0.23 -21.40 -13.08
CA SER A 253 0.87 -21.76 -13.96
C SER A 253 1.99 -22.47 -13.20
N SER A 254 2.44 -23.62 -13.73
CA SER A 254 3.56 -24.40 -13.23
C SER A 254 4.38 -25.03 -14.38
N GLU A 255 4.49 -24.30 -15.47
CA GLU A 255 5.18 -24.75 -16.68
C GLU A 255 6.68 -24.99 -16.43
N ARG A 256 7.33 -25.77 -17.31
CA ARG A 256 8.76 -25.98 -17.23
C ARG A 256 9.51 -24.66 -17.49
N GLY A 257 10.46 -24.33 -16.63
CA GLY A 257 11.25 -23.11 -16.72
C GLY A 257 10.64 -21.98 -15.86
N ILE A 258 10.73 -20.75 -16.35
CA ILE A 258 10.27 -19.54 -15.64
C ILE A 258 8.75 -19.44 -15.72
N ASN A 259 8.12 -19.24 -14.56
CA ASN A 259 6.73 -18.82 -14.38
C ASN A 259 6.77 -17.57 -13.50
N GLY A 260 6.43 -16.40 -14.02
CA GLY A 260 6.69 -15.18 -13.26
C GLY A 260 5.86 -13.96 -13.66
N ALA A 261 6.03 -12.90 -12.87
CA ALA A 261 5.54 -11.56 -13.11
C ALA A 261 4.05 -11.52 -13.53
N PRO A 262 3.11 -11.99 -12.70
CA PRO A 262 1.70 -11.97 -13.04
C PRO A 262 1.14 -10.55 -13.06
N ALA A 263 0.19 -10.27 -13.96
CA ALA A 263 -0.59 -9.04 -14.00
C ALA A 263 -2.02 -9.34 -14.45
N PHE A 264 -3.02 -8.94 -13.65
CA PHE A 264 -4.43 -9.08 -14.02
C PHE A 264 -4.83 -8.09 -15.10
N SER A 265 -5.70 -8.52 -16.02
CA SER A 265 -6.43 -7.60 -16.89
C SER A 265 -7.47 -6.80 -16.08
N PRO A 266 -7.84 -5.57 -16.51
CA PRO A 266 -8.81 -4.74 -15.78
C PRO A 266 -10.20 -5.36 -15.60
N ASP A 267 -10.58 -6.28 -16.48
CA ASP A 267 -11.82 -7.06 -16.39
C ASP A 267 -11.70 -8.30 -15.48
N GLY A 268 -10.50 -8.58 -14.96
CA GLY A 268 -10.21 -9.74 -14.10
C GLY A 268 -10.23 -11.09 -14.81
N ARG A 269 -10.51 -11.12 -16.11
CA ARG A 269 -10.63 -12.37 -16.87
C ARG A 269 -9.29 -12.99 -17.21
N TYR A 270 -8.31 -12.18 -17.58
CA TYR A 270 -7.01 -12.66 -18.00
C TYR A 270 -5.92 -12.38 -16.97
N LEU A 271 -4.94 -13.27 -16.92
CA LEU A 271 -3.68 -13.05 -16.22
C LEU A 271 -2.56 -13.07 -17.27
N ALA A 272 -1.86 -11.95 -17.44
CA ALA A 272 -0.63 -11.92 -18.20
C ALA A 272 0.51 -12.45 -17.32
N VAL A 273 1.37 -13.32 -17.87
CA VAL A 273 2.49 -13.94 -17.15
C VAL A 273 3.71 -14.05 -18.06
N SER A 274 4.89 -14.13 -17.46
CA SER A 274 6.13 -14.43 -18.16
C SER A 274 6.42 -15.92 -18.08
N LEU A 275 6.41 -16.63 -19.22
CA LEU A 275 6.72 -18.06 -19.29
C LEU A 275 7.88 -18.31 -20.25
N SER A 276 8.83 -19.18 -19.86
CA SER A 276 9.95 -19.60 -20.73
C SER A 276 9.73 -20.99 -21.39
N ARG A 277 8.49 -21.49 -21.39
CA ARG A 277 8.15 -22.81 -21.97
C ARG A 277 8.45 -22.93 -23.46
N SER A 278 8.53 -21.81 -24.20
CA SER A 278 8.89 -21.75 -25.61
C SER A 278 10.37 -21.49 -25.87
N GLY A 279 11.23 -21.53 -24.84
CA GLY A 279 12.66 -21.23 -24.90
C GLY A 279 13.01 -20.02 -24.05
N SER A 280 13.03 -18.81 -24.60
CA SER A 280 13.20 -17.55 -23.85
C SER A 280 11.89 -17.12 -23.18
N PRO A 281 11.98 -16.33 -22.07
CA PRO A 281 10.80 -15.76 -21.42
C PRO A 281 10.02 -14.87 -22.39
N ASN A 282 8.73 -15.15 -22.53
CA ASN A 282 7.78 -14.40 -23.33
C ASN A 282 6.49 -14.16 -22.55
N ILE A 283 5.70 -13.16 -22.95
CA ILE A 283 4.42 -12.87 -22.32
C ILE A 283 3.35 -13.81 -22.85
N TRP A 284 2.60 -14.40 -21.93
CA TRP A 284 1.47 -15.28 -22.18
C TRP A 284 0.23 -14.72 -21.50
N LEU A 285 -0.92 -14.98 -22.08
CA LEU A 285 -2.23 -14.69 -21.49
C LEU A 285 -2.89 -16.00 -21.06
N LEU A 286 -3.27 -16.08 -19.80
CA LEU A 286 -4.03 -17.17 -19.20
C LEU A 286 -5.48 -16.68 -19.00
N ASP A 287 -6.47 -17.42 -19.50
CA ASP A 287 -7.88 -17.17 -19.21
C ASP A 287 -8.21 -17.81 -17.85
N LEU A 288 -8.46 -16.99 -16.84
CA LEU A 288 -8.79 -17.46 -15.48
C LEU A 288 -10.19 -18.08 -15.38
N THR A 289 -11.02 -17.95 -16.42
CA THR A 289 -12.31 -18.68 -16.50
C THR A 289 -12.16 -20.12 -17.01
N GLY A 290 -10.98 -20.44 -17.57
CA GLY A 290 -10.71 -21.75 -18.16
C GLY A 290 -11.37 -21.98 -19.52
N ALA A 291 -12.01 -20.97 -20.11
CA ALA A 291 -12.69 -21.11 -21.40
C ALA A 291 -11.72 -21.14 -22.60
N GLU A 292 -10.56 -20.50 -22.47
CA GLU A 292 -9.54 -20.41 -23.52
C GLU A 292 -8.22 -21.06 -23.09
N GLN A 293 -7.52 -21.65 -24.04
CA GLN A 293 -6.18 -22.18 -23.79
C GLN A 293 -5.16 -21.02 -23.62
N PRO A 294 -4.08 -21.21 -22.85
CA PRO A 294 -3.01 -20.24 -22.72
C PRO A 294 -2.49 -19.77 -24.08
N ARG A 295 -2.45 -18.46 -24.30
CA ARG A 295 -2.06 -17.87 -25.57
C ARG A 295 -0.77 -17.07 -25.42
N GLN A 296 0.24 -17.39 -26.25
CA GLN A 296 1.48 -16.62 -26.32
C GLN A 296 1.20 -15.26 -26.99
N LEU A 297 1.53 -14.18 -26.28
CA LEU A 297 1.31 -12.82 -26.77
C LEU A 297 2.55 -12.26 -27.46
N THR A 298 3.74 -12.47 -26.90
CA THR A 298 5.01 -12.09 -27.55
C THR A 298 5.76 -13.33 -28.01
N GLN A 299 6.39 -13.23 -29.17
CA GLN A 299 7.21 -14.30 -29.72
C GLN A 299 8.55 -13.73 -30.17
N HIS A 300 9.54 -13.80 -29.29
CA HIS A 300 10.89 -13.27 -29.54
C HIS A 300 11.94 -14.12 -28.82
N TRP A 301 13.16 -14.17 -29.37
CA TRP A 301 14.29 -14.88 -28.76
C TRP A 301 14.86 -14.15 -27.53
N SER A 302 14.70 -12.84 -27.47
CA SER A 302 15.05 -12.01 -26.31
C SER A 302 14.01 -12.14 -25.18
N ILE A 303 14.40 -11.72 -23.99
CA ILE A 303 13.52 -11.71 -22.81
C ILE A 303 12.38 -10.73 -23.03
N SER A 304 11.16 -11.18 -22.70
CA SER A 304 9.98 -10.35 -22.51
C SER A 304 9.35 -10.74 -21.18
N THR A 305 9.27 -9.78 -20.24
CA THR A 305 8.86 -10.02 -18.84
C THR A 305 8.11 -8.82 -18.27
N GLU A 306 7.59 -8.95 -17.04
CA GLU A 306 6.96 -7.88 -16.26
C GLU A 306 5.81 -7.19 -17.03
N PRO A 307 4.79 -7.97 -17.43
CA PRO A 307 3.65 -7.40 -18.13
C PRO A 307 2.82 -6.47 -17.23
N ALA A 308 2.23 -5.44 -17.82
CA ALA A 308 1.25 -4.56 -17.18
C ALA A 308 0.17 -4.17 -18.19
N PHE A 309 -1.10 -4.29 -17.82
CA PHE A 309 -2.20 -3.87 -18.69
C PHE A 309 -2.42 -2.35 -18.66
N SER A 310 -2.85 -1.81 -19.80
CA SER A 310 -3.50 -0.49 -19.82
C SER A 310 -4.85 -0.52 -19.10
N PRO A 311 -5.36 0.61 -18.56
CA PRO A 311 -6.64 0.65 -17.84
C PRO A 311 -7.84 0.21 -18.69
N ASP A 312 -7.78 0.39 -20.01
CA ASP A 312 -8.79 -0.08 -20.96
C ASP A 312 -8.65 -1.57 -21.33
N GLY A 313 -7.58 -2.24 -20.84
CA GLY A 313 -7.30 -3.65 -21.10
C GLY A 313 -6.89 -4.00 -22.51
N ASN A 314 -6.70 -3.02 -23.41
CA ASN A 314 -6.40 -3.29 -24.82
C ASN A 314 -4.91 -3.42 -25.11
N THR A 315 -4.05 -2.82 -24.28
CA THR A 315 -2.61 -2.81 -24.45
C THR A 315 -1.94 -3.53 -23.29
N VAL A 316 -0.90 -4.30 -23.58
CA VAL A 316 0.02 -4.88 -22.59
C VAL A 316 1.39 -4.23 -22.76
N TYR A 317 1.85 -3.56 -21.71
CA TYR A 317 3.22 -3.09 -21.58
C TYR A 317 4.09 -4.19 -21.01
N PHE A 318 5.36 -4.23 -21.36
CA PHE A 318 6.29 -5.23 -20.84
C PHE A 318 7.74 -4.78 -20.98
N THR A 319 8.62 -5.35 -20.19
CA THR A 319 10.06 -5.14 -20.28
C THR A 319 10.64 -6.10 -21.29
N SER A 320 11.52 -5.61 -22.19
CA SER A 320 12.25 -6.47 -23.13
C SER A 320 13.63 -5.91 -23.45
N ASP A 321 14.61 -6.81 -23.57
CA ASP A 321 15.99 -6.50 -23.97
C ASP A 321 16.26 -6.68 -25.48
N ARG A 322 15.20 -6.77 -26.31
CA ARG A 322 15.27 -7.00 -27.76
C ARG A 322 16.08 -5.95 -28.52
N ALA A 323 16.29 -4.76 -27.97
CA ALA A 323 17.17 -3.72 -28.50
C ALA A 323 18.53 -3.68 -27.78
N GLY A 324 18.96 -4.77 -27.14
CA GLY A 324 20.23 -4.94 -26.46
C GLY A 324 20.24 -4.64 -24.97
N ARG A 325 19.37 -3.74 -24.46
CA ARG A 325 19.19 -3.42 -23.05
C ARG A 325 17.70 -3.36 -22.72
N PRO A 326 17.30 -3.62 -21.46
CA PRO A 326 15.91 -3.57 -21.04
C PRO A 326 15.26 -2.21 -21.30
N GLN A 327 14.12 -2.25 -21.97
CA GLN A 327 13.28 -1.11 -22.31
C GLN A 327 11.81 -1.50 -22.18
N ILE A 328 10.93 -0.53 -22.02
CA ILE A 328 9.49 -0.77 -22.02
C ILE A 328 8.99 -0.82 -23.45
N TYR A 329 8.26 -1.88 -23.75
CA TYR A 329 7.53 -2.10 -25.00
C TYR A 329 6.04 -2.19 -24.73
N ARG A 330 5.24 -2.06 -25.79
CA ARG A 330 3.78 -2.30 -25.76
C ARG A 330 3.37 -3.19 -26.91
N ILE A 331 2.27 -3.91 -26.71
CA ILE A 331 1.64 -4.76 -27.72
C ILE A 331 0.12 -4.74 -27.53
N ASP A 332 -0.67 -4.83 -28.61
CA ASP A 332 -2.13 -5.04 -28.49
C ASP A 332 -2.39 -6.41 -27.82
N ARG A 333 -3.36 -6.46 -26.92
CA ARG A 333 -3.75 -7.71 -26.22
C ARG A 333 -4.11 -8.84 -27.18
N ARG A 334 -4.58 -8.53 -28.40
CA ARG A 334 -4.91 -9.53 -29.41
C ARG A 334 -3.68 -10.08 -30.12
N GLY A 335 -2.53 -9.42 -30.00
CA GLY A 335 -1.26 -9.75 -30.64
C GLY A 335 -0.87 -8.67 -31.65
N GLY A 336 0.15 -8.95 -32.45
CA GLY A 336 0.71 -8.02 -33.44
C GLY A 336 2.16 -7.71 -33.16
N GLU A 337 2.67 -6.62 -33.71
CA GLU A 337 4.04 -6.18 -33.50
C GLU A 337 4.20 -5.41 -32.19
N ALA A 338 5.32 -5.64 -31.50
CA ALA A 338 5.65 -4.93 -30.28
C ALA A 338 6.38 -3.62 -30.61
N GLU A 339 5.89 -2.52 -30.05
CA GLU A 339 6.43 -1.18 -30.23
C GLU A 339 7.22 -0.75 -28.98
N ARG A 340 8.38 -0.14 -29.19
CA ARG A 340 9.17 0.43 -28.09
C ARG A 340 8.51 1.72 -27.58
N VAL A 341 8.40 1.86 -26.26
CA VAL A 341 7.80 3.01 -25.58
C VAL A 341 8.84 3.97 -25.04
N THR A 342 9.90 3.44 -24.40
CA THR A 342 10.95 4.25 -23.78
C THR A 342 12.11 4.48 -24.74
N THR A 343 12.53 5.73 -24.90
CA THR A 343 13.63 6.15 -25.78
C THR A 343 14.79 6.75 -25.00
N GLU A 344 14.55 7.27 -23.80
CA GLU A 344 15.55 7.84 -22.91
C GLU A 344 16.04 6.82 -21.89
N GLY A 345 17.32 6.96 -21.48
CA GLY A 345 17.95 6.08 -20.52
C GLY A 345 18.49 4.78 -21.10
N ARG A 346 19.42 4.19 -20.37
CA ARG A 346 20.08 2.92 -20.76
C ARG A 346 19.29 1.70 -20.29
N TYR A 347 18.46 1.87 -19.25
CA TYR A 347 17.67 0.82 -18.64
C TYR A 347 16.29 1.38 -18.26
N ASN A 348 15.24 0.71 -18.71
CA ASN A 348 13.87 0.97 -18.30
C ASN A 348 13.14 -0.37 -18.14
N ALA A 349 12.57 -0.63 -16.96
CA ALA A 349 11.96 -1.92 -16.65
C ALA A 349 10.76 -1.76 -15.71
N ARG A 350 9.91 -2.80 -15.65
CA ARG A 350 8.83 -2.97 -14.68
C ARG A 350 7.87 -1.79 -14.66
N ALA A 351 7.17 -1.61 -15.79
CA ALA A 351 6.20 -0.55 -15.94
C ALA A 351 4.98 -0.77 -15.05
N SER A 352 4.57 0.26 -14.31
CA SER A 352 3.25 0.40 -13.71
C SER A 352 2.49 1.46 -14.48
N VAL A 353 1.28 1.15 -14.94
CA VAL A 353 0.47 2.05 -15.76
C VAL A 353 -0.41 2.89 -14.84
N GLY A 354 -0.38 4.21 -15.01
CA GLY A 354 -1.28 5.10 -14.28
C GLY A 354 -2.75 4.90 -14.67
N PRO A 355 -3.72 5.18 -13.76
CA PRO A 355 -5.14 4.99 -14.03
C PRO A 355 -5.68 5.85 -15.17
N ASP A 356 -4.97 6.93 -15.52
CA ASP A 356 -5.24 7.78 -16.68
C ASP A 356 -4.81 7.15 -18.02
N GLY A 357 -4.09 6.01 -17.98
CA GLY A 357 -3.50 5.37 -19.15
C GLY A 357 -2.38 6.18 -19.83
N ARG A 358 -2.08 7.38 -19.33
CA ARG A 358 -1.13 8.33 -19.89
C ARG A 358 0.26 8.18 -19.27
N ARG A 359 0.32 8.04 -17.95
CA ARG A 359 1.59 7.97 -17.20
C ARG A 359 2.05 6.53 -17.01
N LEU A 360 3.37 6.31 -17.11
CA LEU A 360 4.04 5.05 -16.79
C LEU A 360 5.09 5.32 -15.71
N ALA A 361 4.96 4.69 -14.56
CA ALA A 361 6.04 4.60 -13.59
C ALA A 361 6.91 3.39 -13.92
N MET A 362 8.24 3.52 -13.78
CA MET A 362 9.19 2.46 -14.12
C MET A 362 10.48 2.59 -13.34
N ILE A 363 11.25 1.53 -13.31
CA ILE A 363 12.67 1.58 -12.95
C ILE A 363 13.40 2.21 -14.12
N HIS A 364 14.19 3.25 -13.85
CA HIS A 364 14.95 4.01 -14.85
C HIS A 364 16.41 4.15 -14.44
N SER A 365 17.32 4.02 -15.41
CA SER A 365 18.73 4.34 -15.22
C SER A 365 19.33 4.95 -16.49
N THR A 366 20.14 5.98 -16.32
CA THR A 366 20.96 6.59 -17.38
C THR A 366 22.38 6.02 -17.41
N GLY A 367 22.82 5.37 -16.33
CA GLY A 367 24.13 4.75 -16.11
C GLY A 367 24.03 3.26 -15.82
N ASP A 368 25.04 2.72 -15.18
CA ASP A 368 25.12 1.29 -14.85
C ASP A 368 24.94 1.02 -13.33
N GLU A 369 24.80 2.06 -12.48
CA GLU A 369 24.84 1.90 -11.02
C GLU A 369 23.62 2.45 -10.28
N ASP A 370 22.85 3.37 -10.87
CA ASP A 370 21.72 4.03 -10.20
C ASP A 370 20.41 3.65 -10.86
N TYR A 371 19.63 2.82 -10.18
CA TYR A 371 18.28 2.43 -10.57
C TYR A 371 17.27 3.22 -9.73
N ARG A 372 16.53 4.10 -10.38
CA ARG A 372 15.58 5.03 -9.73
C ARG A 372 14.19 4.84 -10.27
N ILE A 373 13.20 5.29 -9.51
CA ILE A 373 11.83 5.35 -9.99
C ILE A 373 11.65 6.64 -10.79
N ALA A 374 11.12 6.50 -12.01
CA ALA A 374 10.76 7.60 -12.88
C ALA A 374 9.34 7.44 -13.41
N VAL A 375 8.72 8.55 -13.76
CA VAL A 375 7.42 8.60 -14.44
C VAL A 375 7.60 9.22 -15.82
N LEU A 376 7.14 8.50 -16.84
CA LEU A 376 7.05 8.96 -18.23
C LEU A 376 5.60 9.40 -18.51
N ASP A 377 5.42 10.65 -18.87
CA ASP A 377 4.19 11.15 -19.48
C ASP A 377 4.24 10.86 -20.99
N ARG A 378 3.40 9.97 -21.46
CA ARG A 378 3.42 9.46 -22.84
C ARG A 378 2.90 10.45 -23.88
N GLU A 379 2.10 11.44 -23.48
CA GLU A 379 1.60 12.46 -24.38
C GLU A 379 2.65 13.54 -24.64
N THR A 380 3.35 13.96 -23.59
CA THR A 380 4.38 15.00 -23.70
C THR A 380 5.78 14.47 -23.94
N GLY A 381 6.00 13.17 -23.71
CA GLY A 381 7.34 12.53 -23.72
C GLY A 381 8.19 12.91 -22.51
N ARG A 382 7.67 13.67 -21.54
CA ARG A 382 8.44 14.09 -20.38
C ARG A 382 8.69 12.95 -19.42
N LEU A 383 9.97 12.72 -19.12
CA LEU A 383 10.42 11.79 -18.08
C LEU A 383 10.83 12.58 -16.84
N SER A 384 10.27 12.20 -15.69
CA SER A 384 10.55 12.80 -14.38
C SER A 384 11.05 11.75 -13.40
N VAL A 385 12.24 11.92 -12.84
CA VAL A 385 12.80 11.02 -11.81
C VAL A 385 12.21 11.40 -10.46
N LEU A 386 11.57 10.44 -9.77
CA LEU A 386 10.86 10.66 -8.51
C LEU A 386 11.71 10.31 -7.28
N SER A 387 12.61 9.35 -7.38
CA SER A 387 13.40 8.85 -6.25
C SER A 387 14.87 9.24 -6.35
N ASP A 388 15.57 9.18 -5.24
CA ASP A 388 16.98 9.55 -5.10
C ASP A 388 17.88 8.37 -4.65
N GLY A 389 17.30 7.18 -4.53
CA GLY A 389 18.00 5.95 -4.19
C GLY A 389 18.92 5.46 -5.30
N ARG A 390 19.71 4.42 -4.97
CA ARG A 390 20.61 3.75 -5.94
C ARG A 390 20.04 2.44 -6.47
N LEU A 391 19.12 1.81 -5.71
CA LEU A 391 18.49 0.54 -6.03
C LEU A 391 17.01 0.60 -5.62
N ASP A 392 16.25 1.45 -6.31
CA ASP A 392 14.81 1.56 -6.13
C ASP A 392 14.11 0.68 -7.15
N GLU A 393 13.10 -0.08 -6.72
CA GLU A 393 12.47 -1.10 -7.55
C GLU A 393 10.97 -1.20 -7.33
N SER A 394 10.30 -1.90 -8.24
CA SER A 394 8.89 -2.31 -8.11
C SER A 394 7.92 -1.14 -7.95
N PRO A 395 7.91 -0.16 -8.86
CA PRO A 395 6.96 0.94 -8.77
C PRO A 395 5.53 0.46 -8.97
N SER A 396 4.61 0.99 -8.16
CA SER A 396 3.18 0.74 -8.25
C SER A 396 2.40 2.04 -8.04
N PHE A 397 1.61 2.45 -9.02
CA PHE A 397 0.75 3.62 -8.87
C PHE A 397 -0.35 3.40 -7.83
N ALA A 398 -0.64 4.45 -7.05
CA ALA A 398 -1.90 4.56 -6.35
C ALA A 398 -3.06 4.55 -7.35
N PRO A 399 -4.24 4.00 -7.00
CA PRO A 399 -5.34 3.83 -7.95
C PRO A 399 -5.96 5.15 -8.44
N ASN A 400 -5.67 6.28 -7.79
CA ASN A 400 -6.00 7.62 -8.28
C ASN A 400 -4.85 8.30 -9.06
N GLY A 401 -3.69 7.63 -9.20
CA GLY A 401 -2.54 8.15 -9.92
C GLY A 401 -1.77 9.28 -9.24
N SER A 402 -2.11 9.64 -8.00
CA SER A 402 -1.45 10.75 -7.27
C SER A 402 -0.06 10.39 -6.76
N MET A 403 0.15 9.12 -6.38
CA MET A 403 1.37 8.62 -5.75
C MET A 403 1.91 7.39 -6.47
N VAL A 404 3.20 7.13 -6.31
CA VAL A 404 3.88 5.90 -6.73
C VAL A 404 4.55 5.29 -5.49
N LEU A 405 4.13 4.08 -5.13
CA LEU A 405 4.76 3.25 -4.09
C LEU A 405 5.91 2.46 -4.73
N TYR A 406 7.02 2.27 -4.02
CA TYR A 406 8.16 1.50 -4.50
C TYR A 406 8.96 0.93 -3.34
N ALA A 407 9.81 -0.05 -3.61
CA ALA A 407 10.82 -0.51 -2.67
C ALA A 407 12.12 0.29 -2.87
N ALA A 408 12.70 0.78 -1.77
CA ALA A 408 13.96 1.51 -1.75
C ALA A 408 14.95 0.80 -0.83
N ARG A 409 16.25 1.07 -1.00
CA ARG A 409 17.29 0.56 -0.11
C ARG A 409 17.87 1.66 0.76
N ARG A 410 17.86 1.42 2.09
CA ARG A 410 18.50 2.31 3.06
C ARG A 410 19.32 1.49 4.06
N ASP A 411 20.55 1.89 4.29
CA ASP A 411 21.46 1.22 5.25
C ASP A 411 21.55 -0.31 5.05
N GLY A 412 21.49 -0.73 3.77
CA GLY A 412 21.54 -2.15 3.37
C GLY A 412 20.21 -2.90 3.48
N ARG A 413 19.13 -2.27 3.97
CA ARG A 413 17.79 -2.87 4.15
C ARG A 413 16.81 -2.33 3.11
N GLY A 414 15.92 -3.20 2.63
CA GLY A 414 14.75 -2.81 1.84
C GLY A 414 13.70 -2.16 2.72
N ILE A 415 13.17 -1.03 2.27
CA ILE A 415 12.07 -0.28 2.90
C ILE A 415 11.01 0.06 1.84
N LEU A 416 9.78 0.33 2.27
CA LEU A 416 8.81 0.95 1.40
C LEU A 416 9.01 2.47 1.34
N ALA A 417 8.83 3.02 0.16
CA ALA A 417 8.81 4.46 -0.06
C ALA A 417 7.69 4.82 -1.03
N ALA A 418 7.21 6.05 -0.97
CA ALA A 418 6.25 6.58 -1.91
C ALA A 418 6.65 8.00 -2.33
N ALA A 419 6.37 8.33 -3.58
CA ALA A 419 6.54 9.68 -4.09
C ALA A 419 5.28 10.14 -4.82
N SER A 420 4.97 11.45 -4.75
CA SER A 420 3.92 11.98 -5.61
C SER A 420 4.33 11.85 -7.08
N ALA A 421 3.35 11.61 -7.95
CA ALA A 421 3.60 11.39 -9.38
C ALA A 421 4.23 12.62 -10.07
N ASP A 422 4.15 13.80 -9.46
CA ASP A 422 4.82 15.04 -9.89
C ASP A 422 6.19 15.26 -9.22
N GLY A 423 6.60 14.38 -8.30
CA GLY A 423 7.90 14.40 -7.63
C GLY A 423 8.06 15.41 -6.49
N ARG A 424 6.98 16.10 -6.08
CA ARG A 424 7.03 17.14 -5.04
C ARG A 424 7.01 16.61 -3.61
N VAL A 425 6.45 15.42 -3.40
CA VAL A 425 6.30 14.79 -2.08
C VAL A 425 7.03 13.46 -2.08
N ARG A 426 7.78 13.20 -1.01
CA ARG A 426 8.41 11.90 -0.78
C ARG A 426 8.14 11.43 0.63
N GLN A 427 7.86 10.15 0.76
CA GLN A 427 7.54 9.50 2.01
C GLN A 427 8.34 8.21 2.16
N ARG A 428 8.62 7.85 3.41
CA ARG A 428 9.21 6.57 3.78
C ARG A 428 8.27 5.85 4.74
N LEU A 429 8.03 4.60 4.45
CA LEU A 429 7.28 3.70 5.31
C LEU A 429 8.28 2.75 5.97
N VAL A 430 8.57 2.99 7.22
CA VAL A 430 9.59 2.22 7.95
C VAL A 430 8.92 0.99 8.56
N VAL A 431 9.28 -0.19 8.06
CA VAL A 431 8.94 -1.49 8.68
C VAL A 431 9.99 -1.80 9.74
N SER A 432 9.57 -2.28 10.89
CA SER A 432 10.47 -2.48 12.04
C SER A 432 11.47 -3.60 11.83
N GLU A 433 11.13 -4.66 11.08
CA GLU A 433 12.00 -5.83 10.87
C GLU A 433 11.90 -6.34 9.42
N GLY A 434 13.00 -6.98 8.95
CA GLY A 434 13.06 -7.61 7.64
C GLY A 434 13.52 -6.69 6.52
N ASP A 435 13.59 -7.26 5.33
CA ASP A 435 13.97 -6.64 4.07
C ASP A 435 12.70 -6.58 3.20
N VAL A 436 12.16 -5.41 2.99
CA VAL A 436 10.87 -5.22 2.30
C VAL A 436 11.10 -5.04 0.82
N ARG A 437 10.28 -5.72 0.01
CA ARG A 437 10.42 -5.78 -1.44
C ARG A 437 9.06 -5.88 -2.13
N GLU A 438 9.05 -5.68 -3.43
CA GLU A 438 7.96 -6.03 -4.34
C GLU A 438 6.61 -5.43 -3.95
N PRO A 439 6.50 -4.12 -3.64
CA PRO A 439 5.22 -3.54 -3.30
C PRO A 439 4.24 -3.50 -4.49
N ALA A 440 2.95 -3.64 -4.17
CA ALA A 440 1.85 -3.46 -5.10
C ALA A 440 0.71 -2.71 -4.39
N TRP A 441 0.23 -1.62 -4.98
CA TRP A 441 -0.91 -0.88 -4.49
C TRP A 441 -2.20 -1.51 -4.97
N SER A 442 -3.21 -1.62 -4.10
CA SER A 442 -4.51 -2.18 -4.46
C SER A 442 -5.34 -1.21 -5.33
N PRO A 443 -6.33 -1.71 -6.08
CA PRO A 443 -7.36 -0.84 -6.61
C PRO A 443 -8.18 -0.20 -5.48
N ILE A 444 -9.06 0.75 -5.82
CA ILE A 444 -10.05 1.30 -4.88
C ILE A 444 -11.00 0.17 -4.48
N ILE A 445 -11.10 -0.11 -3.17
CA ILE A 445 -11.99 -1.12 -2.62
C ILE A 445 -13.36 -0.45 -2.40
N ARG A 446 -14.37 -0.89 -3.13
CA ARG A 446 -15.74 -0.36 -3.06
C ARG A 446 -16.63 -1.20 -2.15
#